data_fba5312c7f30389ee6e57c79539e57d0
#
_entry.id   fba5312c7f30389ee6e57c79539e57d0
#
_cell.length_a   1.000
_cell.length_b   1.000
_cell.length_c   1.000
_cell.angle_alpha   90.00
_cell.angle_beta   90.00
_cell.angle_gamma   90.00
#
_symmetry.space_group_name_H-M   'P 1'
#
loop_
_entity.id
_entity.type
_entity.pdbx_description
1 polymer ?
#
loop_
_entity_poly.entity_id
_entity_poly.type
_entity_poly.pdbx_seq_one_letter_code
_entity_poly.pdbx_strand_id
1 'polypeptide(L)'
;AASDVYKRQDYYQPEAYIPSTDSYIEKDSSINDEIDKMRHSATAALAERKDVIIVASVSCIYSLGSPEEYRSMMVSIRVGMEKSRDQLIDQLVAIQYERNDINFVRNKFRVRGDVVEIFPASSTDKAIRVEYFGDEIDRICEINVVSGEVTATMQYAAILPASHYVVGSEKVTKAVKEIRQEMLQRVAWFSANHKLIEAQRIQQRTQYDMEMLEEIGFCSGIENYSRVLAGRPAGSVPYTLLDHFPEDFLLVVDESHVTCLLYTSPSPRDYAA
;
A
#
# COMPACT_ATOMS: atom_id res chain seq x y z
N ALA A 1 5.44 -18.90 -21.35
CA ALA A 1 4.75 -18.37 -20.16
C ALA A 1 5.64 -18.38 -18.90
N ALA A 2 6.53 -19.40 -18.72
CA ALA A 2 7.37 -19.49 -17.50
C ALA A 2 8.51 -18.47 -17.42
N SER A 3 8.96 -17.88 -18.54
CA SER A 3 10.08 -16.94 -18.53
C SER A 3 9.69 -15.51 -18.10
N ASP A 4 8.41 -15.17 -18.11
CA ASP A 4 7.93 -13.84 -17.72
C ASP A 4 7.79 -13.66 -16.21
N VAL A 5 7.65 -14.76 -15.46
CA VAL A 5 7.51 -14.72 -14.00
C VAL A 5 8.78 -14.19 -13.32
N TYR A 6 9.96 -14.51 -13.86
CA TYR A 6 11.24 -14.06 -13.28
C TYR A 6 11.59 -12.60 -13.60
N LYS A 7 10.98 -11.99 -14.61
CA LYS A 7 11.22 -10.58 -14.97
C LYS A 7 10.34 -9.60 -14.21
N ARG A 8 9.33 -10.09 -13.48
CA ARG A 8 8.35 -9.30 -12.75
C ARG A 8 8.50 -9.51 -11.26
N GLN A 9 9.70 -9.26 -10.72
CA GLN A 9 9.95 -9.32 -9.28
C GLN A 9 10.30 -7.92 -8.76
N ASP A 10 9.86 -7.62 -7.54
CA ASP A 10 10.35 -6.46 -6.82
C ASP A 10 11.84 -6.65 -6.56
N TYR A 11 12.63 -5.61 -6.79
CA TYR A 11 14.03 -5.62 -6.42
C TYR A 11 14.16 -5.37 -4.92
N TYR A 12 14.94 -6.20 -4.26
CA TYR A 12 15.22 -6.06 -2.85
C TYR A 12 16.67 -6.41 -2.55
N GLN A 13 17.42 -5.43 -2.04
CA GLN A 13 18.74 -5.60 -1.50
C GLN A 13 18.69 -5.37 0.01
N PRO A 14 18.94 -6.40 0.83
CA PRO A 14 18.96 -6.23 2.27
C PRO A 14 20.12 -5.34 2.71
N GLU A 15 19.94 -4.65 3.82
CA GLU A 15 21.02 -3.95 4.51
C GLU A 15 22.06 -4.96 5.01
N ALA A 16 23.33 -4.69 4.76
CA ALA A 16 24.43 -5.54 5.21
C ALA A 16 25.64 -4.71 5.62
N TYR A 17 26.28 -5.11 6.69
CA TYR A 17 27.57 -4.59 7.10
C TYR A 17 28.66 -5.67 6.97
N ILE A 18 29.75 -5.35 6.25
CA ILE A 18 30.88 -6.25 6.03
C ILE A 18 32.04 -5.79 6.91
N PRO A 19 32.26 -6.41 8.09
CA PRO A 19 33.27 -5.97 9.04
C PRO A 19 34.70 -6.01 8.49
N SER A 20 34.99 -6.94 7.57
CA SER A 20 36.34 -7.12 7.01
C SER A 20 36.79 -5.96 6.12
N THR A 21 35.87 -5.21 5.55
CA THR A 21 36.14 -4.08 4.65
C THR A 21 35.62 -2.75 5.20
N ASP A 22 35.02 -2.79 6.42
CA ASP A 22 34.30 -1.66 7.02
C ASP A 22 33.28 -1.02 6.03
N SER A 23 32.67 -1.88 5.21
CA SER A 23 31.75 -1.45 4.17
C SER A 23 30.32 -1.68 4.61
N TYR A 24 29.50 -0.65 4.42
CA TYR A 24 28.07 -0.71 4.64
C TYR A 24 27.33 -0.70 3.31
N ILE A 25 26.48 -1.69 3.13
CA ILE A 25 25.57 -1.78 1.98
C ILE A 25 24.20 -1.32 2.46
N GLU A 26 23.72 -0.23 1.91
CA GLU A 26 22.39 0.28 2.22
C GLU A 26 21.31 -0.64 1.66
N LYS A 27 20.18 -0.69 2.38
CA LYS A 27 18.97 -1.33 1.86
C LYS A 27 18.53 -0.59 0.60
N ASP A 28 18.37 -1.32 -0.48
CA ASP A 28 17.77 -0.81 -1.71
C ASP A 28 16.56 -1.69 -2.10
N SER A 29 15.48 -1.05 -2.49
CA SER A 29 14.28 -1.75 -2.93
C SER A 29 13.54 -0.92 -3.97
N SER A 30 13.16 -1.53 -5.06
CA SER A 30 12.29 -0.92 -6.05
C SER A 30 11.05 -1.78 -6.24
N ILE A 31 9.89 -1.13 -6.18
CA ILE A 31 8.59 -1.76 -6.46
C ILE A 31 8.44 -1.86 -7.97
N ASN A 32 8.06 -3.05 -8.45
CA ASN A 32 7.70 -3.23 -9.84
C ASN A 32 6.27 -2.73 -10.06
N ASP A 33 6.11 -1.65 -10.83
CA ASP A 33 4.82 -1.00 -11.09
C ASP A 33 3.76 -1.94 -11.67
N GLU A 34 4.15 -2.94 -12.47
CA GLU A 34 3.20 -3.90 -13.02
C GLU A 34 2.72 -4.88 -11.95
N ILE A 35 3.60 -5.33 -11.05
CA ILE A 35 3.24 -6.20 -9.94
C ILE A 35 2.35 -5.45 -8.95
N ASP A 36 2.71 -4.22 -8.62
CA ASP A 36 1.93 -3.36 -7.74
C ASP A 36 0.52 -3.14 -8.30
N LYS A 37 0.40 -2.82 -9.58
CA LYS A 37 -0.88 -2.71 -10.27
C LYS A 37 -1.71 -4.00 -10.18
N MET A 38 -1.09 -5.16 -10.38
CA MET A 38 -1.80 -6.45 -10.28
C MET A 38 -2.27 -6.73 -8.85
N ARG A 39 -1.48 -6.38 -7.84
CA ARG A 39 -1.88 -6.51 -6.42
C ARG A 39 -3.10 -5.63 -6.12
N HIS A 40 -3.07 -4.36 -6.55
CA HIS A 40 -4.21 -3.45 -6.40
C HIS A 40 -5.43 -3.91 -7.20
N SER A 41 -5.24 -4.44 -8.40
CA SER A 41 -6.33 -4.99 -9.21
C SER A 41 -6.98 -6.21 -8.54
N ALA A 42 -6.19 -7.09 -7.93
CA ALA A 42 -6.69 -8.25 -7.21
C ALA A 42 -7.53 -7.84 -5.98
N THR A 43 -7.02 -6.95 -5.14
CA THR A 43 -7.74 -6.49 -3.95
C THR A 43 -8.96 -5.65 -4.30
N ALA A 44 -8.91 -4.84 -5.36
CA ALA A 44 -10.07 -4.11 -5.88
C ALA A 44 -11.17 -5.06 -6.37
N ALA A 45 -10.80 -6.08 -7.17
CA ALA A 45 -11.75 -7.07 -7.64
C ALA A 45 -12.43 -7.81 -6.48
N LEU A 46 -11.68 -8.20 -5.45
CA LEU A 46 -12.23 -8.84 -4.25
C LEU A 46 -13.13 -7.93 -3.42
N ALA A 47 -12.89 -6.60 -3.44
CA ALA A 47 -13.74 -5.64 -2.76
C ALA A 47 -15.07 -5.38 -3.49
N GLU A 48 -15.07 -5.44 -4.83
CA GLU A 48 -16.19 -5.04 -5.67
C GLU A 48 -17.03 -6.21 -6.19
N ARG A 49 -16.44 -7.40 -6.34
CA ARG A 49 -17.03 -8.55 -7.05
C ARG A 49 -16.99 -9.80 -6.20
N LYS A 50 -17.90 -10.75 -6.52
CA LYS A 50 -17.95 -12.09 -5.90
C LYS A 50 -17.50 -13.20 -6.85
N ASP A 51 -17.42 -12.92 -8.15
CA ASP A 51 -17.05 -13.86 -9.22
C ASP A 51 -15.59 -13.65 -9.63
N VAL A 52 -14.65 -13.80 -8.69
CA VAL A 52 -13.23 -13.49 -8.87
C VAL A 52 -12.39 -14.76 -8.80
N ILE A 53 -11.47 -14.92 -9.74
CA ILE A 53 -10.42 -15.94 -9.70
C ILE A 53 -9.09 -15.21 -9.69
N ILE A 54 -8.27 -15.50 -8.67
CA ILE A 54 -6.93 -14.92 -8.53
C ILE A 54 -5.89 -16.02 -8.66
N VAL A 55 -4.91 -15.82 -9.53
CA VAL A 55 -3.72 -16.65 -9.62
C VAL A 55 -2.55 -15.85 -9.07
N ALA A 56 -1.99 -16.29 -7.96
CA ALA A 56 -0.94 -15.60 -7.26
C ALA A 56 0.25 -16.52 -6.97
N SER A 57 1.43 -15.95 -6.86
CA SER A 57 2.58 -16.65 -6.32
C SER A 57 2.47 -16.75 -4.79
N VAL A 58 3.37 -17.52 -4.17
CA VAL A 58 3.45 -17.62 -2.72
C VAL A 58 3.65 -16.27 -2.00
N SER A 59 4.04 -15.23 -2.72
CA SER A 59 4.11 -13.86 -2.17
C SER A 59 2.77 -13.31 -1.68
N CYS A 60 1.65 -13.94 -2.05
CA CYS A 60 0.31 -13.57 -1.55
C CYS A 60 0.12 -13.78 -0.03
N ILE A 61 0.99 -14.56 0.63
CA ILE A 61 1.00 -14.74 2.09
C ILE A 61 1.83 -13.68 2.83
N TYR A 62 2.51 -12.79 2.13
CA TYR A 62 3.18 -11.67 2.78
C TYR A 62 2.17 -10.61 3.24
N SER A 63 2.58 -9.89 4.29
CA SER A 63 1.76 -8.87 4.94
C SER A 63 1.16 -7.87 3.95
N LEU A 64 -0.15 -7.69 4.05
CA LEU A 64 -0.90 -6.58 3.50
C LEU A 64 -1.50 -5.75 4.63
N GLY A 65 -2.11 -4.61 4.31
CA GLY A 65 -2.92 -3.85 5.25
C GLY A 65 -4.21 -4.58 5.63
N SER A 66 -4.91 -4.05 6.65
CA SER A 66 -6.20 -4.61 7.07
C SER A 66 -7.24 -4.50 5.94
N PRO A 67 -7.94 -5.60 5.58
CA PRO A 67 -9.03 -5.54 4.62
C PRO A 67 -10.17 -4.62 5.04
N GLU A 68 -10.46 -4.55 6.34
CA GLU A 68 -11.49 -3.67 6.90
C GLU A 68 -11.12 -2.20 6.72
N GLU A 69 -9.87 -1.82 7.06
CA GLU A 69 -9.36 -0.46 6.86
C GLU A 69 -9.38 -0.09 5.38
N TYR A 70 -8.88 -0.96 4.52
CA TYR A 70 -8.84 -0.74 3.08
C TYR A 70 -10.23 -0.47 2.49
N ARG A 71 -11.26 -1.22 2.94
CA ARG A 71 -12.65 -1.02 2.51
C ARG A 71 -13.27 0.22 3.14
N SER A 72 -13.00 0.51 4.41
CA SER A 72 -13.57 1.66 5.12
C SER A 72 -13.09 3.00 4.57
N MET A 73 -11.88 3.02 4.01
CA MET A 73 -11.28 4.20 3.41
C MET A 73 -11.69 4.43 1.95
N MET A 74 -12.54 3.57 1.37
CA MET A 74 -13.05 3.73 0.01
C MET A 74 -13.87 5.02 -0.13
N VAL A 75 -13.54 5.84 -1.11
CA VAL A 75 -14.29 7.06 -1.44
C VAL A 75 -15.37 6.73 -2.46
N SER A 76 -16.62 6.86 -2.05
CA SER A 76 -17.79 6.67 -2.91
C SER A 76 -18.33 8.01 -3.38
N ILE A 77 -18.61 8.13 -4.67
CA ILE A 77 -19.19 9.32 -5.30
C ILE A 77 -20.36 8.91 -6.22
N ARG A 78 -21.35 9.78 -6.32
CA ARG A 78 -22.53 9.59 -7.17
C ARG A 78 -22.90 10.89 -7.87
N VAL A 79 -23.47 10.77 -9.06
CA VAL A 79 -24.09 11.91 -9.75
C VAL A 79 -25.24 12.49 -8.90
N GLY A 80 -25.31 13.81 -8.80
CA GLY A 80 -26.26 14.53 -7.95
C GLY A 80 -25.89 14.56 -6.46
N MET A 81 -24.68 14.12 -6.09
CA MET A 81 -24.21 14.19 -4.70
C MET A 81 -23.70 15.57 -4.38
N GLU A 82 -24.20 16.18 -3.31
CA GLU A 82 -23.64 17.40 -2.72
C GLU A 82 -22.33 17.03 -1.99
N LYS A 83 -21.23 17.24 -2.68
CA LYS A 83 -19.86 17.08 -2.18
C LYS A 83 -18.97 18.04 -2.93
N SER A 84 -18.41 19.02 -2.26
CA SER A 84 -17.54 19.99 -2.93
C SER A 84 -16.30 19.33 -3.51
N ARG A 85 -15.76 19.95 -4.55
CA ARG A 85 -14.50 19.51 -5.19
C ARG A 85 -13.38 19.37 -4.15
N ASP A 86 -13.27 20.34 -3.24
CA ASP A 86 -12.20 20.37 -2.24
C ASP A 86 -12.36 19.23 -1.21
N GLN A 87 -13.60 18.89 -0.82
CA GLN A 87 -13.86 17.69 0.00
C GLN A 87 -13.44 16.41 -0.69
N LEU A 88 -13.64 16.28 -2.01
CA LEU A 88 -13.15 15.11 -2.75
C LEU A 88 -11.63 15.09 -2.77
N ILE A 89 -10.97 16.23 -2.99
CA ILE A 89 -9.51 16.34 -2.99
C ILE A 89 -8.94 15.91 -1.63
N ASP A 90 -9.49 16.40 -0.53
CA ASP A 90 -9.04 16.03 0.82
C ASP A 90 -9.17 14.51 1.06
N GLN A 91 -10.28 13.92 0.60
CA GLN A 91 -10.48 12.48 0.70
C GLN A 91 -9.49 11.69 -0.17
N LEU A 92 -9.18 12.16 -1.39
CA LEU A 92 -8.18 11.51 -2.24
C LEU A 92 -6.79 11.55 -1.61
N VAL A 93 -6.40 12.67 -1.03
CA VAL A 93 -5.14 12.79 -0.29
C VAL A 93 -5.13 11.86 0.93
N ALA A 94 -6.23 11.79 1.68
CA ALA A 94 -6.36 10.89 2.83
C ALA A 94 -6.20 9.41 2.47
N ILE A 95 -6.59 9.01 1.25
CA ILE A 95 -6.40 7.63 0.73
C ILE A 95 -5.13 7.48 -0.10
N GLN A 96 -4.15 8.39 0.08
CA GLN A 96 -2.80 8.35 -0.48
C GLN A 96 -2.71 8.56 -2.00
N TYR A 97 -3.68 9.24 -2.62
CA TYR A 97 -3.49 9.76 -3.97
C TYR A 97 -2.69 11.06 -3.94
N GLU A 98 -1.76 11.18 -4.86
CA GLU A 98 -0.93 12.38 -5.02
C GLU A 98 -1.50 13.27 -6.13
N ARG A 99 -1.61 14.59 -5.86
CA ARG A 99 -1.94 15.55 -6.92
C ARG A 99 -0.77 15.77 -7.86
N ASN A 100 -0.97 15.52 -9.14
CA ASN A 100 0.02 15.84 -10.16
C ASN A 100 -0.68 16.22 -11.48
N ASP A 101 -0.67 17.51 -11.78
CA ASP A 101 -1.36 18.04 -12.96
C ASP A 101 -0.55 17.84 -14.26
N ILE A 102 0.75 17.48 -14.16
CA ILE A 102 1.66 17.32 -15.29
C ILE A 102 1.85 15.84 -15.62
N ASN A 103 2.31 15.06 -14.65
CA ASN A 103 2.56 13.62 -14.82
C ASN A 103 1.38 12.80 -14.27
N PHE A 104 0.38 12.57 -15.11
CA PHE A 104 -0.83 11.84 -14.74
C PHE A 104 -0.66 10.35 -14.97
N VAL A 105 -0.16 9.68 -13.93
CA VAL A 105 0.07 8.22 -13.87
C VAL A 105 -0.78 7.60 -12.76
N ARG A 106 -0.75 6.28 -12.60
CA ARG A 106 -1.45 5.57 -11.51
C ARG A 106 -1.22 6.21 -10.15
N ASN A 107 -2.16 6.10 -9.26
CA ASN A 107 -2.14 6.66 -7.90
C ASN A 107 -2.12 8.19 -7.85
N LYS A 108 -2.42 8.86 -8.96
CA LYS A 108 -2.46 10.31 -9.01
C LYS A 108 -3.81 10.83 -9.44
N PHE A 109 -4.07 12.07 -9.03
CA PHE A 109 -5.21 12.84 -9.52
C PHE A 109 -4.74 14.20 -10.02
N ARG A 110 -5.51 14.80 -10.89
CA ARG A 110 -5.29 16.16 -11.37
C ARG A 110 -6.59 16.97 -11.33
N VAL A 111 -6.46 18.27 -11.22
CA VAL A 111 -7.59 19.19 -11.10
C VAL A 111 -7.47 20.26 -12.16
N ARG A 112 -8.53 20.45 -12.96
CA ARG A 112 -8.61 21.46 -14.00
C ARG A 112 -9.96 22.16 -13.93
N GLY A 113 -10.00 23.35 -13.33
CA GLY A 113 -11.27 24.06 -13.09
C GLY A 113 -12.20 23.23 -12.21
N ASP A 114 -13.41 22.97 -12.71
CA ASP A 114 -14.44 22.19 -12.02
C ASP A 114 -14.39 20.68 -12.35
N VAL A 115 -13.24 20.21 -12.82
CA VAL A 115 -13.02 18.81 -13.19
C VAL A 115 -11.91 18.21 -12.36
N VAL A 116 -12.18 17.06 -11.75
CA VAL A 116 -11.19 16.22 -11.07
C VAL A 116 -11.04 14.91 -11.85
N GLU A 117 -9.82 14.59 -12.25
CA GLU A 117 -9.52 13.32 -12.92
C GLU A 117 -8.63 12.48 -12.00
N ILE A 118 -9.03 11.24 -11.79
CA ILE A 118 -8.42 10.31 -10.83
C ILE A 118 -7.96 9.08 -11.59
N PHE A 119 -6.67 8.71 -11.48
CA PHE A 119 -6.14 7.51 -12.08
C PHE A 119 -6.01 6.40 -11.02
N PRO A 120 -6.95 5.44 -10.96
CA PRO A 120 -6.97 4.42 -9.92
C PRO A 120 -5.71 3.56 -9.90
N ALA A 121 -5.31 3.10 -8.70
CA ALA A 121 -4.18 2.22 -8.48
C ALA A 121 -4.28 0.89 -9.26
N SER A 122 -5.50 0.38 -9.42
CA SER A 122 -5.82 -0.88 -10.09
C SER A 122 -5.93 -0.79 -11.61
N SER A 123 -5.97 0.43 -12.17
CA SER A 123 -6.25 0.64 -13.60
C SER A 123 -4.97 0.65 -14.44
N THR A 124 -5.10 0.29 -15.73
CA THR A 124 -4.01 0.28 -16.71
C THR A 124 -4.00 1.55 -17.57
N ASP A 125 -5.16 1.97 -18.05
CA ASP A 125 -5.31 3.02 -19.07
C ASP A 125 -6.58 3.85 -18.89
N LYS A 126 -7.35 3.58 -17.82
CA LYS A 126 -8.63 4.21 -17.56
C LYS A 126 -8.56 5.07 -16.31
N ALA A 127 -9.07 6.30 -16.40
CA ALA A 127 -9.23 7.19 -15.28
C ALA A 127 -10.69 7.58 -15.09
N ILE A 128 -11.02 8.01 -13.89
CA ILE A 128 -12.34 8.50 -13.51
C ILE A 128 -12.30 10.02 -13.61
N ARG A 129 -13.19 10.61 -14.42
CA ARG A 129 -13.39 12.05 -14.51
C ARG A 129 -14.67 12.40 -13.78
N VAL A 130 -14.57 13.35 -12.85
CA VAL A 130 -15.67 13.91 -12.06
C VAL A 130 -15.82 15.38 -12.46
N GLU A 131 -16.98 15.72 -12.99
CA GLU A 131 -17.32 17.09 -13.40
C GLU A 131 -18.30 17.69 -12.39
N TYR A 132 -18.02 18.91 -11.97
CA TYR A 132 -18.77 19.63 -10.94
C TYR A 132 -19.59 20.78 -11.53
N PHE A 133 -20.78 20.98 -10.96
CA PHE A 133 -21.54 22.21 -11.12
C PHE A 133 -21.76 22.83 -9.72
N GLY A 134 -20.95 23.83 -9.39
CA GLY A 134 -20.85 24.34 -8.01
C GLY A 134 -20.30 23.26 -7.07
N ASP A 135 -21.05 22.94 -6.02
CA ASP A 135 -20.68 21.92 -5.02
C ASP A 135 -21.35 20.55 -5.28
N GLU A 136 -22.03 20.40 -6.41
CA GLU A 136 -22.71 19.16 -6.80
C GLU A 136 -21.92 18.44 -7.89
N ILE A 137 -21.86 17.10 -7.79
CA ILE A 137 -21.29 16.24 -8.84
C ILE A 137 -22.31 16.11 -9.98
N ASP A 138 -22.04 16.80 -11.09
CA ASP A 138 -22.91 16.83 -12.26
C ASP A 138 -22.74 15.57 -13.11
N ARG A 139 -21.49 15.11 -13.30
CA ARG A 139 -21.20 13.98 -14.18
C ARG A 139 -20.00 13.17 -13.72
N ILE A 140 -20.08 11.85 -13.90
CA ILE A 140 -18.96 10.92 -13.68
C ILE A 140 -18.74 10.12 -14.96
N CYS A 141 -17.49 10.11 -15.46
CA CYS A 141 -17.13 9.40 -16.67
C CYS A 141 -15.87 8.56 -16.46
N GLU A 142 -15.80 7.45 -17.16
CA GLU A 142 -14.54 6.74 -17.41
C GLU A 142 -13.90 7.32 -18.67
N ILE A 143 -12.62 7.65 -18.60
CA ILE A 143 -11.85 8.19 -19.72
C ILE A 143 -10.63 7.33 -19.99
N ASN A 144 -10.20 7.24 -21.23
CA ASN A 144 -8.90 6.71 -21.58
C ASN A 144 -7.82 7.78 -21.26
N VAL A 145 -6.79 7.40 -20.51
CA VAL A 145 -5.76 8.34 -20.01
C VAL A 145 -4.92 8.93 -21.14
N VAL A 146 -4.70 8.16 -22.22
CA VAL A 146 -3.84 8.56 -23.34
C VAL A 146 -4.59 9.47 -24.32
N SER A 147 -5.81 9.06 -24.75
CA SER A 147 -6.59 9.82 -25.73
C SER A 147 -7.45 10.92 -25.07
N GLY A 148 -7.78 10.79 -23.79
CA GLY A 148 -8.74 11.66 -23.09
C GLY A 148 -10.20 11.41 -23.47
N GLU A 149 -10.48 10.41 -24.31
CA GLU A 149 -11.83 10.07 -24.76
C GLU A 149 -12.65 9.44 -23.66
N VAL A 150 -13.92 9.80 -23.59
CA VAL A 150 -14.91 9.19 -22.68
C VAL A 150 -15.25 7.81 -23.18
N THR A 151 -14.95 6.78 -22.39
CA THR A 151 -15.24 5.38 -22.69
C THR A 151 -16.58 4.93 -22.12
N ALA A 152 -16.98 5.48 -20.98
CA ALA A 152 -18.27 5.19 -20.36
C ALA A 152 -18.75 6.38 -19.50
N THR A 153 -20.07 6.51 -19.34
CA THR A 153 -20.69 7.40 -18.34
C THR A 153 -21.21 6.54 -17.20
N MET A 154 -20.92 6.95 -15.96
CA MET A 154 -21.24 6.21 -14.75
C MET A 154 -22.21 7.01 -13.87
N GLN A 155 -23.07 6.33 -13.12
CA GLN A 155 -23.94 6.94 -12.12
C GLN A 155 -23.27 7.02 -10.75
N TYR A 156 -22.29 6.15 -10.51
CA TYR A 156 -21.48 6.16 -9.30
C TYR A 156 -20.07 5.64 -9.60
N ALA A 157 -19.13 6.01 -8.77
CA ALA A 157 -17.80 5.42 -8.77
C ALA A 157 -17.32 5.19 -7.34
N ALA A 158 -16.56 4.12 -7.16
CA ALA A 158 -15.85 3.78 -5.93
C ALA A 158 -14.35 3.90 -6.18
N ILE A 159 -13.68 4.69 -5.36
CA ILE A 159 -12.24 4.91 -5.48
C ILE A 159 -11.59 4.25 -4.27
N LEU A 160 -10.84 3.19 -4.53
CA LEU A 160 -10.10 2.45 -3.51
C LEU A 160 -8.78 3.15 -3.20
N PRO A 161 -8.22 2.94 -2.00
CA PRO A 161 -6.94 3.55 -1.62
C PRO A 161 -5.79 3.23 -2.58
N ALA A 162 -4.88 4.20 -2.74
CA ALA A 162 -3.68 4.07 -3.55
C ALA A 162 -2.59 3.19 -2.89
N SER A 163 -2.77 2.84 -1.61
CA SER A 163 -1.88 1.95 -0.85
C SER A 163 -2.71 0.95 -0.06
N HIS A 164 -2.18 -0.26 0.12
CA HIS A 164 -2.80 -1.27 1.00
C HIS A 164 -2.66 -0.96 2.49
N TYR A 165 -1.78 -0.02 2.86
CA TYR A 165 -1.46 0.32 4.26
C TYR A 165 -2.08 1.66 4.70
N VAL A 166 -3.15 2.08 4.04
CA VAL A 166 -3.84 3.32 4.43
C VAL A 166 -4.59 3.10 5.73
N VAL A 167 -4.37 4.00 6.69
CA VAL A 167 -5.03 4.03 8.00
C VAL A 167 -5.40 5.46 8.37
N GLY A 168 -6.46 5.65 9.14
CA GLY A 168 -6.88 6.97 9.59
C GLY A 168 -5.85 7.65 10.51
N SER A 169 -5.78 8.97 10.48
CA SER A 169 -4.79 9.79 11.20
C SER A 169 -4.72 9.52 12.72
N GLU A 170 -5.86 9.22 13.35
CA GLU A 170 -5.88 8.86 14.78
C GLU A 170 -5.12 7.56 15.07
N LYS A 171 -5.21 6.58 14.17
CA LYS A 171 -4.47 5.31 14.29
C LYS A 171 -3.00 5.52 14.05
N VAL A 172 -2.62 6.36 13.06
CA VAL A 172 -1.23 6.73 12.82
C VAL A 172 -0.62 7.36 14.08
N THR A 173 -1.32 8.30 14.72
CA THR A 173 -0.83 8.94 15.94
C THR A 173 -0.60 7.94 17.09
N LYS A 174 -1.49 6.94 17.24
CA LYS A 174 -1.31 5.86 18.24
C LYS A 174 -0.14 4.96 17.87
N ALA A 175 -0.05 4.57 16.62
CA ALA A 175 1.02 3.72 16.09
C ALA A 175 2.40 4.36 16.31
N VAL A 176 2.56 5.65 15.99
CA VAL A 176 3.83 6.36 16.18
C VAL A 176 4.27 6.37 17.65
N LYS A 177 3.33 6.50 18.60
CA LYS A 177 3.66 6.41 20.03
C LYS A 177 4.17 5.03 20.42
N GLU A 178 3.56 3.96 19.91
CA GLU A 178 3.99 2.58 20.16
C GLU A 178 5.33 2.28 19.50
N ILE A 179 5.51 2.66 18.23
CA ILE A 179 6.78 2.53 17.48
C ILE A 179 7.91 3.23 18.24
N ARG A 180 7.67 4.44 18.74
CA ARG A 180 8.66 5.20 19.54
C ARG A 180 9.08 4.47 20.81
N GLN A 181 8.13 3.85 21.50
CA GLN A 181 8.42 3.07 22.71
C GLN A 181 9.25 1.82 22.41
N GLU A 182 8.87 1.06 21.37
CA GLU A 182 9.62 -0.13 20.92
C GLU A 182 11.03 0.25 20.46
N MET A 183 11.18 1.34 19.70
CA MET A 183 12.47 1.87 19.28
C MET A 183 13.38 2.18 20.49
N LEU A 184 12.88 2.90 21.48
CA LEU A 184 13.66 3.25 22.67
C LEU A 184 14.12 2.02 23.45
N GLN A 185 13.25 1.03 23.60
CA GLN A 185 13.60 -0.25 24.24
C GLN A 185 14.69 -0.99 23.45
N ARG A 186 14.57 -1.00 22.11
CA ARG A 186 15.56 -1.68 21.26
C ARG A 186 16.91 -0.98 21.23
N VAL A 187 16.91 0.36 21.18
CA VAL A 187 18.14 1.19 21.29
C VAL A 187 18.84 0.94 22.62
N ALA A 188 18.10 0.91 23.72
CA ALA A 188 18.67 0.61 25.04
C ALA A 188 19.29 -0.79 25.08
N TRP A 189 18.62 -1.79 24.50
CA TRP A 189 19.15 -3.15 24.42
C TRP A 189 20.43 -3.24 23.60
N PHE A 190 20.48 -2.62 22.40
CA PHE A 190 21.70 -2.58 21.59
C PHE A 190 22.86 -1.89 22.31
N SER A 191 22.58 -0.76 22.97
CA SER A 191 23.60 0.00 23.72
C SER A 191 24.15 -0.82 24.89
N ALA A 192 23.30 -1.55 25.63
CA ALA A 192 23.72 -2.43 26.71
C ALA A 192 24.57 -3.62 26.23
N ASN A 193 24.40 -4.04 24.98
CA ASN A 193 25.17 -5.11 24.35
C ASN A 193 26.36 -4.59 23.53
N HIS A 194 26.78 -3.34 23.72
CA HIS A 194 27.90 -2.69 23.02
C HIS A 194 27.76 -2.62 21.49
N LYS A 195 26.54 -2.69 20.96
CA LYS A 195 26.20 -2.58 19.54
C LYS A 195 25.79 -1.13 19.21
N LEU A 196 26.74 -0.21 19.32
CA LEU A 196 26.45 1.23 19.24
C LEU A 196 26.05 1.68 17.84
N ILE A 197 26.60 1.07 16.79
CA ILE A 197 26.27 1.39 15.39
C ILE A 197 24.83 0.97 15.09
N GLU A 198 24.43 -0.25 15.50
CA GLU A 198 23.09 -0.74 15.33
C GLU A 198 22.07 0.11 16.11
N ALA A 199 22.44 0.54 17.34
CA ALA A 199 21.62 1.43 18.15
C ALA A 199 21.36 2.76 17.44
N GLN A 200 22.42 3.39 16.93
CA GLN A 200 22.32 4.66 16.21
C GLN A 200 21.47 4.53 14.93
N ARG A 201 21.71 3.49 14.15
CA ARG A 201 21.00 3.27 12.87
C ARG A 201 19.52 3.02 13.05
N ILE A 202 19.14 2.10 13.95
CA ILE A 202 17.71 1.85 14.19
C ILE A 202 17.03 3.11 14.72
N GLN A 203 17.69 3.89 15.54
CA GLN A 203 17.14 5.16 16.04
C GLN A 203 16.92 6.16 14.90
N GLN A 204 17.94 6.44 14.10
CA GLN A 204 17.86 7.40 13.01
C GLN A 204 16.77 7.01 11.99
N ARG A 205 16.78 5.75 11.57
CA ARG A 205 15.83 5.27 10.60
C ARG A 205 14.40 5.33 11.13
N THR A 206 14.17 4.78 12.33
CA THR A 206 12.80 4.76 12.89
C THR A 206 12.28 6.17 13.18
N GLN A 207 13.16 7.12 13.57
CA GLN A 207 12.77 8.52 13.72
C GLN A 207 12.32 9.13 12.40
N TYR A 208 13.09 8.92 11.32
CA TYR A 208 12.71 9.38 9.99
C TYR A 208 11.40 8.75 9.51
N ASP A 209 11.23 7.44 9.68
CA ASP A 209 9.99 6.74 9.31
C ASP A 209 8.77 7.27 10.09
N MET A 210 8.94 7.59 11.39
CA MET A 210 7.87 8.19 12.21
C MET A 210 7.49 9.59 11.73
N GLU A 211 8.47 10.43 11.39
CA GLU A 211 8.23 11.77 10.83
C GLU A 211 7.45 11.67 9.51
N MET A 212 7.84 10.77 8.62
CA MET A 212 7.12 10.52 7.38
C MET A 212 5.68 10.02 7.61
N LEU A 213 5.48 9.13 8.58
CA LEU A 213 4.14 8.65 8.96
C LEU A 213 3.26 9.77 9.52
N GLU A 214 3.81 10.67 10.34
CA GLU A 214 3.07 11.81 10.92
C GLU A 214 2.73 12.87 9.86
N GLU A 215 3.64 13.13 8.92
CA GLU A 215 3.50 14.20 7.91
C GLU A 215 2.62 13.79 6.72
N ILE A 216 2.87 12.63 6.16
CA ILE A 216 2.21 12.18 4.92
C ILE A 216 1.45 10.85 5.05
N GLY A 217 1.45 10.23 6.24
CA GLY A 217 0.77 8.96 6.48
C GLY A 217 1.42 7.75 5.80
N PHE A 218 2.62 7.87 5.29
CA PHE A 218 3.35 6.82 4.58
C PHE A 218 4.86 6.93 4.83
N CYS A 219 5.55 5.77 4.86
CA CYS A 219 7.02 5.71 4.87
C CYS A 219 7.52 4.53 4.02
N SER A 220 8.77 4.60 3.58
CA SER A 220 9.41 3.49 2.87
C SER A 220 9.57 2.28 3.79
N GLY A 221 9.03 1.12 3.40
CA GLY A 221 9.02 -0.08 4.24
C GLY A 221 7.91 -0.07 5.29
N ILE A 222 6.80 0.61 5.02
CA ILE A 222 5.62 0.70 5.91
C ILE A 222 5.10 -0.68 6.35
N GLU A 223 5.33 -1.72 5.55
CA GLU A 223 5.00 -3.10 5.90
C GLU A 223 5.66 -3.57 7.20
N ASN A 224 6.81 -3.00 7.59
CA ASN A 224 7.49 -3.32 8.86
C ASN A 224 6.69 -2.82 10.07
N TYR A 225 5.84 -1.83 9.87
CA TYR A 225 4.98 -1.23 10.90
C TYR A 225 3.53 -1.73 10.81
N SER A 226 3.22 -2.68 9.91
CA SER A 226 1.85 -3.15 9.64
C SER A 226 1.13 -3.67 10.87
N ARG A 227 1.84 -4.31 11.82
CA ARG A 227 1.29 -4.78 13.09
C ARG A 227 0.75 -3.62 13.92
N VAL A 228 1.58 -2.60 14.12
CA VAL A 228 1.27 -1.46 14.97
C VAL A 228 0.20 -0.58 14.32
N LEU A 229 0.31 -0.32 13.01
CA LEU A 229 -0.68 0.42 12.23
C LEU A 229 -2.06 -0.23 12.26
N ALA A 230 -2.12 -1.57 12.21
CA ALA A 230 -3.35 -2.32 12.34
C ALA A 230 -3.82 -2.52 13.80
N GLY A 231 -3.08 -2.01 14.79
CA GLY A 231 -3.40 -2.15 16.21
C GLY A 231 -3.39 -3.60 16.71
N ARG A 232 -2.61 -4.48 16.08
CA ARG A 232 -2.56 -5.90 16.43
C ARG A 232 -1.56 -6.17 17.56
N PRO A 233 -1.84 -7.14 18.44
CA PRO A 233 -0.91 -7.53 19.49
C PRO A 233 0.38 -8.14 18.92
N ALA A 234 1.47 -8.08 19.70
CA ALA A 234 2.72 -8.71 19.34
C ALA A 234 2.55 -10.23 19.17
N GLY A 235 3.17 -10.78 18.11
CA GLY A 235 3.06 -12.22 17.76
C GLY A 235 1.79 -12.60 17.00
N SER A 236 0.89 -11.66 16.69
CA SER A 236 -0.28 -11.94 15.86
C SER A 236 0.11 -12.19 14.40
N VAL A 237 -0.66 -13.04 13.72
CA VAL A 237 -0.49 -13.33 12.28
C VAL A 237 -0.78 -12.07 11.48
N PRO A 238 0.08 -11.67 10.51
CA PRO A 238 -0.18 -10.53 9.64
C PRO A 238 -1.36 -10.80 8.70
N TYR A 239 -2.05 -9.74 8.29
CA TYR A 239 -3.02 -9.83 7.20
C TYR A 239 -2.31 -10.16 5.88
N THR A 240 -2.97 -10.96 5.07
CA THR A 240 -2.48 -11.44 3.77
C THR A 240 -3.53 -11.22 2.69
N LEU A 241 -3.23 -11.55 1.46
CA LEU A 241 -4.25 -11.52 0.39
C LEU A 241 -5.43 -12.45 0.70
N LEU A 242 -5.20 -13.54 1.44
CA LEU A 242 -6.26 -14.50 1.78
C LEU A 242 -7.32 -13.87 2.68
N ASP A 243 -6.96 -12.91 3.53
CA ASP A 243 -7.90 -12.20 4.39
C ASP A 243 -8.82 -11.23 3.64
N HIS A 244 -8.52 -10.91 2.37
CA HIS A 244 -9.36 -10.11 1.50
C HIS A 244 -10.47 -10.90 0.82
N PHE A 245 -10.37 -12.26 0.79
CA PHE A 245 -11.41 -13.12 0.26
C PHE A 245 -12.64 -13.16 1.17
N PRO A 246 -13.84 -13.50 0.63
CA PRO A 246 -14.99 -13.82 1.46
C PRO A 246 -14.72 -15.09 2.28
N GLU A 247 -15.54 -15.33 3.32
CA GLU A 247 -15.38 -16.52 4.19
C GLU A 247 -15.48 -17.85 3.42
N ASP A 248 -16.28 -17.89 2.36
CA ASP A 248 -16.46 -19.07 1.51
C ASP A 248 -15.72 -18.88 0.18
N PHE A 249 -14.53 -19.46 0.07
CA PHE A 249 -13.74 -19.47 -1.16
C PHE A 249 -12.96 -20.77 -1.33
N LEU A 250 -12.66 -21.11 -2.58
CA LEU A 250 -11.84 -22.29 -2.92
C LEU A 250 -10.38 -21.89 -3.08
N LEU A 251 -9.52 -22.47 -2.23
CA LEU A 251 -8.07 -22.34 -2.36
C LEU A 251 -7.48 -23.59 -3.04
N VAL A 252 -6.82 -23.38 -4.17
CA VAL A 252 -6.06 -24.42 -4.87
C VAL A 252 -4.57 -24.10 -4.73
N VAL A 253 -3.82 -24.98 -4.08
CA VAL A 253 -2.38 -24.82 -3.89
C VAL A 253 -1.66 -25.75 -4.84
N ASP A 254 -1.00 -25.20 -5.85
CA ASP A 254 -0.09 -25.92 -6.74
C ASP A 254 1.32 -25.91 -6.15
N GLU A 255 2.08 -26.99 -6.34
CA GLU A 255 3.45 -27.14 -5.84
C GLU A 255 3.57 -26.81 -4.32
N SER A 256 2.72 -27.42 -3.50
CA SER A 256 2.59 -27.14 -2.06
C SER A 256 3.89 -27.28 -1.27
N HIS A 257 4.88 -28.05 -1.76
CA HIS A 257 6.19 -28.17 -1.15
C HIS A 257 6.98 -26.86 -1.12
N VAL A 258 6.75 -25.93 -2.06
CA VAL A 258 7.36 -24.59 -2.07
C VAL A 258 6.84 -23.77 -0.89
N THR A 259 5.56 -23.90 -0.57
CA THR A 259 4.96 -23.24 0.60
C THR A 259 5.59 -23.76 1.90
N CYS A 260 5.84 -25.05 1.99
CA CYS A 260 6.48 -25.67 3.15
C CYS A 260 7.90 -25.11 3.38
N LEU A 261 8.68 -24.91 2.32
CA LEU A 261 10.03 -24.32 2.41
C LEU A 261 10.01 -22.88 2.93
N LEU A 262 8.98 -22.10 2.62
CA LEU A 262 8.81 -20.73 3.14
C LEU A 262 8.57 -20.71 4.65
N TYR A 263 7.80 -21.65 5.18
CA TYR A 263 7.55 -21.75 6.62
C TYR A 263 8.74 -22.33 7.40
N THR A 264 9.58 -23.13 6.76
CA THR A 264 10.70 -23.80 7.40
C THR A 264 12.05 -23.12 7.18
N SER A 265 12.16 -22.28 6.15
CA SER A 265 13.36 -21.45 5.93
C SER A 265 13.28 -20.19 6.78
N PRO A 266 14.29 -19.94 7.62
CA PRO A 266 14.34 -18.68 8.35
C PRO A 266 14.35 -17.51 7.37
N SER A 267 13.45 -16.58 7.58
CA SER A 267 13.41 -15.33 6.81
C SER A 267 14.73 -14.57 6.98
N PRO A 268 15.24 -13.87 5.97
CA PRO A 268 16.34 -12.92 6.16
C PRO A 268 16.06 -11.90 7.28
N ARG A 269 14.80 -11.66 7.61
CA ARG A 269 14.37 -10.84 8.75
C ARG A 269 14.62 -11.49 10.10
N ASP A 270 14.66 -12.82 10.17
CA ASP A 270 14.91 -13.55 11.41
C ASP A 270 16.39 -13.52 11.81
N TYR A 271 17.29 -13.26 10.86
CA TYR A 271 18.73 -13.05 11.09
C TYR A 271 19.10 -11.60 11.41
N ALA A 272 18.19 -10.65 11.19
CA ALA A 272 18.41 -9.22 11.48
C ALA A 272 17.90 -8.80 12.86
N ALA A 273 17.46 -9.75 13.68
CA ALA A 273 16.98 -9.52 15.03
C ALA A 273 18.08 -9.71 16.08
#